data_e74bf59c0d5e2caf0b754cc1754fa6b9
#
_entry.id   e74bf59c0d5e2caf0b754cc1754fa6b9
#
_cell.length_a   1.000
_cell.length_b   1.000
_cell.length_c   1.000
_cell.angle_alpha   90.00
_cell.angle_beta   90.00
_cell.angle_gamma   90.00
#
_symmetry.space_group_name_H-M   'P 1'
#
loop_
_entity.id
_entity.type
_entity.pdbx_description
1 polymer ?
#
loop_
_entity_poly.entity_id
_entity_poly.type
_entity_poly.pdbx_seq_one_letter_code
_entity_poly.pdbx_strand_id
1 'polypeptide(L)'
;MTLLNRLFIFPLYYNGNTKFMPIHCSDLTEIIYQVISKNIVSHTIECVGPETISLKDILKRLLKITEKNRILIPLPLFLAKLSAVFFQLLPNPLLTLDQLRLLKYNNVASGKYKTNVDIGIPSICKFDEEVEKYAFMWKERGQFSRKRNEI
;
A
#
# COMPACT_ATOMS: atom_id res chain seq x y z
N MET A 1 -0.09 -7.89 -2.57
CA MET A 1 -1.02 -8.93 -3.08
C MET A 1 -0.53 -10.37 -2.87
N THR A 2 0.72 -10.70 -3.17
CA THR A 2 1.24 -12.10 -3.04
C THR A 2 1.08 -12.67 -1.63
N LEU A 3 1.36 -11.90 -0.57
CA LEU A 3 1.18 -12.35 0.82
C LEU A 3 -0.28 -12.62 1.17
N LEU A 4 -1.20 -11.74 0.75
CA LEU A 4 -2.65 -11.96 0.92
C LEU A 4 -3.14 -13.20 0.19
N ASN A 5 -2.46 -13.59 -0.88
CA ASN A 5 -2.78 -14.79 -1.62
C ASN A 5 -2.32 -16.07 -0.91
N ARG A 6 -1.21 -16.01 -0.19
CA ARG A 6 -0.59 -17.16 0.49
C ARG A 6 -1.10 -17.41 1.89
N LEU A 7 -1.38 -16.34 2.64
CA LEU A 7 -1.79 -16.41 4.04
C LEU A 7 -3.32 -16.47 4.17
N PHE A 8 -3.84 -17.39 4.96
CA PHE A 8 -5.27 -17.47 5.28
C PHE A 8 -5.67 -16.45 6.35
N ILE A 9 -4.76 -16.21 7.29
CA ILE A 9 -4.87 -15.19 8.35
C ILE A 9 -3.82 -14.13 8.09
N PHE A 10 -4.22 -12.87 8.06
CA PHE A 10 -3.31 -11.74 7.85
C PHE A 10 -3.27 -10.84 9.10
N PRO A 11 -2.10 -10.64 9.70
CA PRO A 11 -1.96 -9.81 10.89
C PRO A 11 -2.10 -8.32 10.54
N LEU A 12 -2.93 -7.61 11.30
CA LEU A 12 -3.05 -6.15 11.24
C LEU A 12 -2.16 -5.53 12.33
N TYR A 13 -1.05 -4.97 11.91
CA TYR A 13 -0.19 -4.19 12.79
C TYR A 13 -0.82 -2.83 13.07
N TYR A 14 -0.72 -2.35 14.31
CA TYR A 14 -1.36 -1.11 14.78
C TYR A 14 -2.86 -1.05 14.44
N ASN A 15 -3.55 -2.19 14.51
CA ASN A 15 -4.96 -2.35 14.14
C ASN A 15 -5.28 -1.96 12.67
N GLY A 16 -4.24 -1.78 11.84
CA GLY A 16 -4.37 -1.31 10.48
C GLY A 16 -4.80 0.15 10.34
N ASN A 17 -4.62 0.96 11.38
CA ASN A 17 -5.05 2.37 11.40
C ASN A 17 -4.09 3.32 10.70
N THR A 18 -2.89 2.87 10.34
CA THR A 18 -1.91 3.66 9.60
C THR A 18 -2.51 4.14 8.29
N LYS A 19 -2.47 5.45 8.06
CA LYS A 19 -3.06 6.10 6.88
C LYS A 19 -2.01 6.31 5.80
N PHE A 20 -2.45 6.18 4.56
CA PHE A 20 -1.67 6.37 3.35
C PHE A 20 -2.43 7.26 2.37
N MET A 21 -1.71 7.98 1.53
CA MET A 21 -2.24 8.67 0.35
C MET A 21 -1.54 8.11 -0.89
N PRO A 22 -1.94 6.89 -1.34
CA PRO A 22 -1.28 6.22 -2.46
C PRO A 22 -1.46 7.03 -3.74
N ILE A 23 -0.34 7.29 -4.43
CA ILE A 23 -0.32 7.96 -5.73
C ILE A 23 0.03 6.94 -6.81
N HIS A 24 -0.66 6.99 -7.94
CA HIS A 24 -0.33 6.16 -9.10
C HIS A 24 0.89 6.74 -9.84
N CYS A 25 1.68 5.86 -10.46
CA CYS A 25 2.90 6.29 -11.15
C CYS A 25 2.63 7.24 -12.33
N SER A 26 1.51 7.10 -13.03
CA SER A 26 1.12 8.03 -14.10
C SER A 26 0.84 9.44 -13.57
N ASP A 27 0.13 9.57 -12.44
CA ASP A 27 -0.11 10.86 -11.81
C ASP A 27 1.21 11.50 -11.35
N LEU A 28 2.10 10.71 -10.75
CA LEU A 28 3.41 11.20 -10.34
C LEU A 28 4.24 11.69 -11.55
N THR A 29 4.21 10.96 -12.65
CA THR A 29 4.91 11.36 -13.88
C THR A 29 4.34 12.66 -14.45
N GLU A 30 3.02 12.80 -14.47
CA GLU A 30 2.34 14.02 -14.91
C GLU A 30 2.71 15.21 -14.02
N ILE A 31 2.74 15.04 -12.69
CA ILE A 31 3.16 16.08 -11.76
C ILE A 31 4.59 16.51 -12.07
N ILE A 32 5.53 15.57 -12.24
CA ILE A 32 6.93 15.88 -12.56
C ILE A 32 7.03 16.65 -13.87
N TYR A 33 6.33 16.17 -14.91
CA TYR A 33 6.29 16.84 -16.22
C TYR A 33 5.77 18.29 -16.11
N GLN A 34 4.67 18.49 -15.41
CA GLN A 34 4.09 19.81 -15.26
C GLN A 34 4.94 20.76 -14.40
N VAL A 35 5.58 20.25 -13.34
CA VAL A 35 6.51 21.02 -12.51
C VAL A 35 7.67 21.55 -13.35
N ILE A 36 8.24 20.70 -14.22
CA ILE A 36 9.33 21.08 -15.13
C ILE A 36 8.82 22.08 -16.18
N SER A 37 7.70 21.78 -16.85
CA SER A 37 7.15 22.59 -17.93
C SER A 37 6.72 23.98 -17.47
N LYS A 38 6.19 24.09 -16.25
CA LYS A 38 5.78 25.37 -15.65
C LYS A 38 6.92 26.10 -14.92
N ASN A 39 8.13 25.55 -14.96
CA ASN A 39 9.32 26.07 -14.29
C ASN A 39 9.09 26.37 -12.79
N ILE A 40 8.42 25.46 -12.10
CA ILE A 40 8.19 25.54 -10.64
C ILE A 40 9.48 25.15 -9.94
N VAL A 41 10.29 26.15 -9.56
CA VAL A 41 11.61 25.96 -8.96
C VAL A 41 11.63 26.34 -7.48
N SER A 42 12.64 25.82 -6.77
CA SER A 42 12.92 26.16 -5.36
C SER A 42 11.81 25.82 -4.36
N HIS A 43 10.99 24.78 -4.67
CA HIS A 43 9.94 24.30 -3.79
C HIS A 43 10.08 22.82 -3.52
N THR A 44 9.79 22.41 -2.28
CA THR A 44 9.52 21.02 -1.93
C THR A 44 8.02 20.79 -2.09
N ILE A 45 7.64 19.77 -2.87
CA ILE A 45 6.25 19.44 -3.16
C ILE A 45 5.98 18.03 -2.66
N GLU A 46 4.96 17.85 -1.84
CA GLU A 46 4.48 16.55 -1.41
C GLU A 46 3.51 15.99 -2.45
N CYS A 47 3.94 14.98 -3.20
CA CYS A 47 3.09 14.33 -4.18
C CYS A 47 2.18 13.32 -3.49
N VAL A 48 0.88 13.55 -3.50
CA VAL A 48 -0.14 12.74 -2.83
C VAL A 48 -1.20 12.26 -3.79
N GLY A 49 -1.73 11.06 -3.53
CA GLY A 49 -2.86 10.53 -4.27
C GLY A 49 -4.19 11.21 -3.90
N PRO A 50 -5.28 10.88 -4.62
CA PRO A 50 -6.57 11.57 -4.50
C PRO A 50 -7.33 11.22 -3.22
N GLU A 51 -6.93 10.17 -2.50
CA GLU A 51 -7.66 9.69 -1.33
C GLU A 51 -6.73 9.26 -0.19
N THR A 52 -7.21 9.44 1.05
CA THR A 52 -6.53 8.94 2.25
C THR A 52 -7.17 7.62 2.67
N ILE A 53 -6.39 6.54 2.71
CA ILE A 53 -6.87 5.19 2.98
C ILE A 53 -6.10 4.58 4.15
N SER A 54 -6.79 3.90 5.07
CA SER A 54 -6.13 3.13 6.13
C SER A 54 -5.54 1.81 5.59
N LEU A 55 -4.50 1.29 6.23
CA LEU A 55 -3.95 -0.03 5.88
C LEU A 55 -5.04 -1.12 5.89
N LYS A 56 -5.93 -1.08 6.87
CA LYS A 56 -7.05 -2.02 6.98
C LYS A 56 -7.97 -1.93 5.78
N ASP A 57 -8.28 -0.71 5.32
CA ASP A 57 -9.17 -0.52 4.17
C ASP A 57 -8.48 -0.89 2.86
N ILE A 58 -7.18 -0.58 2.71
CA ILE A 58 -6.38 -1.07 1.58
C ILE A 58 -6.48 -2.60 1.48
N LEU A 59 -6.25 -3.31 2.59
CA LEU A 59 -6.31 -4.77 2.61
C LEU A 59 -7.71 -5.30 2.30
N LYS A 60 -8.76 -4.68 2.85
CA LYS A 60 -10.16 -5.05 2.55
C LYS A 60 -10.50 -4.84 1.07
N ARG A 61 -10.12 -3.69 0.50
CA ARG A 61 -10.32 -3.39 -0.93
C ARG A 61 -9.59 -4.42 -1.80
N LEU A 62 -8.32 -4.73 -1.49
CA LEU A 62 -7.55 -5.75 -2.19
C LEU A 62 -8.20 -7.13 -2.12
N LEU A 63 -8.72 -7.53 -0.95
CA LEU A 63 -9.43 -8.80 -0.80
C LEU A 63 -10.70 -8.85 -1.62
N LYS A 64 -11.47 -7.75 -1.64
CA LYS A 64 -12.67 -7.62 -2.47
C LYS A 64 -12.36 -7.72 -3.95
N ILE A 65 -11.37 -6.96 -4.43
CA ILE A 65 -10.96 -6.93 -5.85
C ILE A 65 -10.43 -8.30 -6.31
N THR A 66 -9.69 -8.99 -5.44
CA THR A 66 -9.15 -10.35 -5.76
C THR A 66 -10.11 -11.48 -5.46
N GLU A 67 -11.34 -11.16 -4.99
CA GLU A 67 -12.39 -12.14 -4.66
C GLU A 67 -11.96 -13.17 -3.61
N LYS A 68 -11.13 -12.74 -2.64
CA LYS A 68 -10.58 -13.64 -1.62
C LYS A 68 -11.09 -13.32 -0.22
N ASN A 69 -11.50 -14.35 0.48
CA ASN A 69 -11.88 -14.26 1.88
C ASN A 69 -10.67 -14.61 2.76
N ARG A 70 -10.16 -13.60 3.48
CA ARG A 70 -9.07 -13.75 4.46
C ARG A 70 -9.45 -13.08 5.76
N ILE A 71 -8.99 -13.65 6.86
CA ILE A 71 -9.26 -13.13 8.19
C ILE A 71 -8.16 -12.11 8.53
N LEU A 72 -8.56 -10.87 8.78
CA LEU A 72 -7.68 -9.79 9.23
C LEU A 72 -7.74 -9.73 10.75
N ILE A 73 -6.65 -10.10 11.45
CA ILE A 73 -6.60 -10.13 12.90
C ILE A 73 -5.68 -9.02 13.42
N PRO A 74 -6.15 -8.13 14.31
CA PRO A 74 -5.29 -7.17 14.96
C PRO A 74 -4.23 -7.90 15.82
N LEU A 75 -2.96 -7.60 15.58
CA LEU A 75 -1.85 -8.21 16.30
C LEU A 75 -1.31 -7.24 17.34
N PRO A 76 -1.27 -7.63 18.64
CA PRO A 76 -0.65 -6.84 19.70
C PRO A 76 0.82 -6.55 19.38
N LEU A 77 1.30 -5.33 19.71
CA LEU A 77 2.65 -4.86 19.37
C LEU A 77 3.78 -5.77 19.90
N PHE A 78 3.58 -6.37 21.06
CA PHE A 78 4.55 -7.31 21.62
C PHE A 78 4.73 -8.52 20.71
N LEU A 79 3.64 -9.16 20.28
CA LEU A 79 3.69 -10.29 19.35
C LEU A 79 4.19 -9.86 17.96
N ALA A 80 3.86 -8.65 17.53
CA ALA A 80 4.35 -8.10 16.27
C ALA A 80 5.89 -7.94 16.28
N LYS A 81 6.46 -7.43 17.36
CA LYS A 81 7.92 -7.31 17.50
C LYS A 81 8.60 -8.67 17.57
N LEU A 82 8.05 -9.59 18.35
CA LEU A 82 8.60 -10.95 18.47
C LEU A 82 8.57 -11.67 17.12
N SER A 83 7.45 -11.60 16.40
CA SER A 83 7.33 -12.18 15.05
C SER A 83 8.29 -11.55 14.04
N ALA A 84 8.50 -10.22 14.10
CA ALA A 84 9.42 -9.53 13.21
C ALA A 84 10.88 -9.95 13.45
N VAL A 85 11.31 -10.12 14.71
CA VAL A 85 12.64 -10.63 15.05
C VAL A 85 12.80 -12.05 14.49
N PHE A 86 11.81 -12.91 14.70
CA PHE A 86 11.85 -14.28 14.20
C PHE A 86 11.89 -14.34 12.67
N PHE A 87 11.07 -13.53 11.98
CA PHE A 87 11.05 -13.50 10.51
C PHE A 87 12.30 -12.89 9.89
N GLN A 88 13.05 -12.02 10.61
CA GLN A 88 14.34 -11.49 10.14
C GLN A 88 15.42 -12.57 10.01
N LEU A 89 15.29 -13.69 10.70
CA LEU A 89 16.20 -14.83 10.59
C LEU A 89 15.99 -15.64 9.31
N LEU A 90 14.88 -15.42 8.61
CA LEU A 90 14.59 -16.10 7.34
C LEU A 90 15.32 -15.41 6.17
N PRO A 91 15.79 -16.15 5.16
CA PRO A 91 16.47 -15.60 3.99
C PRO A 91 15.62 -14.60 3.19
N ASN A 92 14.28 -14.69 3.29
CA ASN A 92 13.34 -13.75 2.71
C ASN A 92 12.33 -13.32 3.80
N PRO A 93 12.66 -12.29 4.60
CA PRO A 93 11.81 -11.89 5.71
C PRO A 93 10.45 -11.39 5.23
N LEU A 94 9.37 -11.94 5.79
CA LEU A 94 8.01 -11.51 5.49
C LEU A 94 7.69 -10.15 6.13
N LEU A 95 8.35 -9.83 7.22
CA LEU A 95 8.24 -8.57 7.95
C LEU A 95 9.56 -8.26 8.62
N THR A 96 10.00 -7.00 8.52
CA THR A 96 11.17 -6.49 9.24
C THR A 96 10.76 -5.54 10.36
N LEU A 97 11.65 -5.36 11.34
CA LEU A 97 11.42 -4.38 12.41
C LEU A 97 11.28 -2.95 11.87
N ASP A 98 11.99 -2.62 10.79
CA ASP A 98 11.91 -1.29 10.19
C ASP A 98 10.56 -1.08 9.48
N GLN A 99 10.05 -2.09 8.79
CA GLN A 99 8.69 -2.04 8.24
C GLN A 99 7.64 -1.86 9.34
N LEU A 100 7.81 -2.56 10.48
CA LEU A 100 6.92 -2.40 11.62
C LEU A 100 7.02 -0.99 12.24
N ARG A 101 8.21 -0.41 12.30
CA ARG A 101 8.42 0.98 12.77
C ARG A 101 7.77 1.99 11.83
N LEU A 102 7.90 1.81 10.52
CA LEU A 102 7.26 2.68 9.51
C LEU A 102 5.74 2.66 9.62
N LEU A 103 5.13 1.50 9.91
CA LEU A 103 3.68 1.39 10.10
C LEU A 103 3.16 2.13 11.34
N LYS A 104 4.02 2.59 12.23
CA LYS A 104 3.62 3.43 13.37
C LYS A 104 3.18 4.83 12.94
N TYR A 105 3.70 5.34 11.83
CA TYR A 105 3.49 6.70 11.35
C TYR A 105 2.60 6.70 10.12
N ASN A 106 1.71 7.70 10.05
CA ASN A 106 0.92 7.91 8.84
C ASN A 106 1.82 8.40 7.70
N ASN A 107 1.61 7.86 6.52
CA ASN A 107 2.26 8.31 5.29
C ASN A 107 1.26 9.12 4.46
N VAL A 108 1.04 10.34 4.91
CA VAL A 108 0.11 11.33 4.34
C VAL A 108 0.82 12.68 4.25
N ALA A 109 0.22 13.64 3.54
CA ALA A 109 0.75 15.00 3.49
C ALA A 109 1.07 15.52 4.90
N SER A 110 2.28 16.08 5.07
CA SER A 110 2.77 16.54 6.38
C SER A 110 2.14 17.87 6.82
N GLY A 111 1.57 18.63 5.89
CA GLY A 111 1.09 20.00 6.08
C GLY A 111 2.21 21.03 6.20
N LYS A 112 3.47 20.64 6.07
CA LYS A 112 4.62 21.55 6.11
C LYS A 112 4.97 22.13 4.74
N TYR A 113 4.71 21.37 3.69
CA TYR A 113 5.01 21.73 2.31
C TYR A 113 3.73 21.75 1.47
N LYS A 114 3.79 22.44 0.35
CA LYS A 114 2.70 22.42 -0.63
C LYS A 114 2.55 21.02 -1.22
N THR A 115 1.32 20.62 -1.44
CA THR A 115 1.01 19.37 -2.16
C THR A 115 0.88 19.63 -3.66
N ASN A 116 0.83 18.58 -4.45
CA ASN A 116 0.50 18.67 -5.87
C ASN A 116 -0.87 19.32 -6.11
N VAL A 117 -1.82 19.17 -5.18
CA VAL A 117 -3.14 19.83 -5.25
C VAL A 117 -3.01 21.35 -5.10
N ASP A 118 -2.19 21.81 -4.15
CA ASP A 118 -1.99 23.23 -3.88
C ASP A 118 -1.31 24.00 -5.04
N ILE A 119 -0.59 23.27 -5.89
CA ILE A 119 0.01 23.83 -7.10
C ILE A 119 -0.85 23.64 -8.36
N GLY A 120 -2.11 23.19 -8.19
CA GLY A 120 -3.07 23.04 -9.27
C GLY A 120 -2.84 21.81 -10.17
N ILE A 121 -2.20 20.75 -9.65
CA ILE A 121 -1.93 19.50 -10.38
C ILE A 121 -2.48 18.33 -9.54
N PRO A 122 -3.81 18.16 -9.44
CA PRO A 122 -4.39 17.08 -8.62
C PRO A 122 -4.14 15.71 -9.25
N SER A 123 -3.90 14.70 -8.41
CA SER A 123 -3.91 13.29 -8.82
C SER A 123 -5.35 12.83 -9.09
N ILE A 124 -5.56 12.06 -10.14
CA ILE A 124 -6.89 11.61 -10.58
C ILE A 124 -7.09 10.10 -10.49
N CYS A 125 -6.00 9.32 -10.50
CA CYS A 125 -6.05 7.86 -10.50
C CYS A 125 -6.46 7.33 -9.13
N LYS A 126 -7.65 6.75 -9.03
CA LYS A 126 -8.14 6.15 -7.79
C LYS A 126 -7.57 4.77 -7.57
N PHE A 127 -7.35 4.42 -6.29
CA PHE A 127 -6.73 3.17 -5.88
C PHE A 127 -7.45 1.94 -6.45
N ASP A 128 -8.77 1.86 -6.32
CA ASP A 128 -9.55 0.69 -6.74
C ASP A 128 -9.50 0.51 -8.26
N GLU A 129 -9.70 1.59 -9.03
CA GLU A 129 -9.71 1.58 -10.49
C GLU A 129 -8.36 1.12 -11.07
N GLU A 130 -7.25 1.59 -10.49
CA GLU A 130 -5.93 1.21 -10.98
C GLU A 130 -5.55 -0.22 -10.57
N VAL A 131 -5.90 -0.62 -9.34
CA VAL A 131 -5.61 -1.98 -8.87
C VAL A 131 -6.39 -3.02 -9.66
N GLU A 132 -7.63 -2.77 -10.04
CA GLU A 132 -8.46 -3.69 -10.83
C GLU A 132 -7.81 -4.06 -12.17
N LYS A 133 -7.09 -3.13 -12.82
CA LYS A 133 -6.45 -3.34 -14.13
C LYS A 133 -5.43 -4.50 -14.12
N TYR A 134 -4.79 -4.78 -12.99
CA TYR A 134 -3.80 -5.86 -12.88
C TYR A 134 -4.14 -6.93 -11.84
N ALA A 135 -5.23 -6.75 -11.08
CA ALA A 135 -5.62 -7.69 -10.03
C ALA A 135 -6.01 -9.09 -10.56
N PHE A 136 -6.37 -9.20 -11.85
CA PHE A 136 -6.70 -10.47 -12.48
C PHE A 136 -5.59 -11.52 -12.31
N MET A 137 -4.33 -11.11 -12.21
CA MET A 137 -3.20 -12.01 -12.00
C MET A 137 -3.27 -12.78 -10.67
N TRP A 138 -3.99 -12.23 -9.66
CA TRP A 138 -4.15 -12.83 -8.32
C TRP A 138 -5.54 -13.43 -8.08
N LYS A 139 -6.49 -13.28 -9.00
CA LYS A 139 -7.80 -13.96 -8.97
C LYS A 139 -7.63 -15.46 -9.14
N GLU A 140 -8.68 -16.24 -8.89
CA GLU A 140 -8.69 -17.67 -9.18
C GLU A 140 -8.39 -17.91 -10.65
N ARG A 141 -7.46 -18.83 -10.93
CA ARG A 141 -6.90 -19.13 -12.27
C ARG A 141 -5.99 -18.04 -12.86
N GLY A 142 -5.68 -16.97 -12.13
CA GLY A 142 -4.68 -15.99 -12.54
C GLY A 142 -3.25 -16.54 -12.41
N GLN A 143 -2.29 -15.87 -13.05
CA GLN A 143 -0.88 -16.28 -13.12
C GLN A 143 -0.24 -16.55 -11.74
N PHE A 144 -0.64 -15.83 -10.70
CA PHE A 144 -0.16 -16.00 -9.33
C PHE A 144 -1.15 -16.72 -8.42
N SER A 145 -2.23 -17.31 -8.98
CA SER A 145 -3.08 -18.22 -8.23
C SER A 145 -2.32 -19.54 -8.04
N ARG A 146 -2.30 -20.05 -6.81
CA ARG A 146 -1.72 -21.37 -6.54
C ARG A 146 -2.50 -22.40 -7.35
N LYS A 147 -1.88 -23.05 -8.34
CA LYS A 147 -2.42 -24.26 -8.94
C LYS A 147 -2.58 -25.29 -7.82
N ARG A 148 -3.81 -25.66 -7.51
CA ARG A 148 -4.15 -26.53 -6.37
C ARG A 148 -3.90 -28.02 -6.66
N ASN A 149 -3.47 -28.38 -7.84
CA ASN A 149 -3.25 -29.75 -8.24
C ASN A 149 -1.95 -29.85 -9.05
N GLU A 150 -0.88 -30.12 -8.37
CA GLU A 150 0.25 -30.90 -8.88
C GLU A 150 0.99 -31.44 -7.65
N ILE A 151 0.40 -32.44 -7.00
CA ILE A 151 1.04 -33.54 -6.26
C ILE A 151 0.31 -34.82 -6.68
#